data_ffdac0a891dd8f1f98e635e9e14f2818
#
_entry.id   ffdac0a891dd8f1f98e635e9e14f2818
#
_cell.length_a   1.000
_cell.length_b   1.000
_cell.length_c   1.000
_cell.angle_alpha   90.00
_cell.angle_beta   90.00
_cell.angle_gamma   90.00
#
_symmetry.space_group_name_H-M   'P 1'
#
loop_
_entity.id
_entity.type
_entity.pdbx_description
1 polymer ?
#
loop_
_entity_poly.entity_id
_entity_poly.type
_entity_poly.pdbx_seq_one_letter_code
_entity_poly.pdbx_strand_id
1 'polypeptide(L)'
;YSTGSSANEIVLKDAMMLLEGLTVNETFLDTTPQEVIRYILAQAGLTELNLTSMVYPARKRLSIRKQSGVQALDAVAAAWGIQVHYFFSGGVFYWGEEPEQSMIYTFEAGRNILSLARRGNLWDLETVSAPFVRHSHRIQVSHPSISGEVEVVRVRHLTNDEGFIRTHIYF
;
A
#
# COMPACT_ATOMS: atom_id res chain seq x y z
N TYR A 1 -12.46 -37.04 -22.64
CA TYR A 1 -11.40 -36.84 -21.68
C TYR A 1 -11.32 -35.33 -21.41
N SER A 2 -11.86 -34.87 -20.24
CA SER A 2 -11.74 -33.52 -19.75
C SER A 2 -10.44 -33.47 -18.93
N THR A 3 -9.37 -32.91 -19.48
CA THR A 3 -8.20 -32.53 -18.71
C THR A 3 -8.55 -31.22 -17.99
N GLY A 4 -9.00 -31.38 -16.75
CA GLY A 4 -9.14 -30.22 -15.85
C GLY A 4 -7.74 -29.64 -15.59
N SER A 5 -7.40 -28.54 -16.23
CA SER A 5 -6.27 -27.71 -15.87
C SER A 5 -6.56 -27.11 -14.51
N SER A 6 -5.95 -27.63 -13.46
CA SER A 6 -5.92 -26.95 -12.16
C SER A 6 -4.99 -25.75 -12.31
N ALA A 7 -5.56 -24.58 -12.52
CA ALA A 7 -4.78 -23.36 -12.45
C ALA A 7 -4.27 -23.19 -11.02
N ASN A 8 -2.95 -23.21 -10.82
CA ASN A 8 -2.33 -22.89 -9.55
C ASN A 8 -2.32 -21.37 -9.40
N GLU A 9 -3.17 -20.83 -8.54
CA GLU A 9 -3.14 -19.41 -8.20
C GLU A 9 -2.12 -19.19 -7.08
N ILE A 10 -1.12 -18.35 -7.34
CA ILE A 10 -0.16 -17.88 -6.32
C ILE A 10 -0.50 -16.43 -6.01
N VAL A 11 -0.95 -16.18 -4.78
CA VAL A 11 -1.21 -14.81 -4.30
C VAL A 11 0.02 -14.33 -3.54
N LEU A 12 0.66 -13.30 -4.08
CA LEU A 12 1.76 -12.59 -3.42
C LEU A 12 1.19 -11.36 -2.71
N LYS A 13 1.52 -11.21 -1.43
CA LYS A 13 1.19 -10.06 -0.62
C LYS A 13 2.46 -9.26 -0.32
N ASP A 14 2.32 -7.98 -0.04
CA ASP A 14 3.42 -7.15 0.44
C ASP A 14 3.76 -7.43 1.91
N ALA A 15 4.72 -6.69 2.46
CA ALA A 15 5.18 -6.86 3.83
C ALA A 15 4.10 -6.53 4.89
N MET A 16 2.93 -5.99 4.52
CA MET A 16 1.80 -5.80 5.43
C MET A 16 1.36 -7.12 6.07
N MET A 17 1.52 -8.24 5.37
CA MET A 17 1.23 -9.57 5.90
C MET A 17 2.04 -9.89 7.16
N LEU A 18 3.27 -9.39 7.28
CA LEU A 18 4.10 -9.57 8.48
C LEU A 18 3.50 -8.85 9.69
N LEU A 19 2.92 -7.68 9.47
CA LEU A 19 2.20 -6.91 10.50
C LEU A 19 0.86 -7.56 10.86
N GLU A 20 0.15 -8.15 9.89
CA GLU A 20 -1.07 -8.91 10.16
C GLU A 20 -0.80 -10.11 11.09
N GLY A 21 0.32 -10.81 10.90
CA GLY A 21 0.74 -11.97 11.68
C GLY A 21 1.40 -11.64 13.04
N LEU A 22 1.84 -10.41 13.25
CA LEU A 22 2.46 -9.98 14.50
C LEU A 22 1.40 -9.79 15.59
N THR A 23 1.71 -10.18 16.83
CA THR A 23 0.89 -9.84 18.01
C THR A 23 1.66 -8.88 18.90
N VAL A 24 1.15 -7.67 19.05
CA VAL A 24 1.68 -6.63 19.93
C VAL A 24 0.96 -6.66 21.28
N ASN A 25 1.71 -6.75 22.37
CA ASN A 25 1.17 -6.72 23.73
C ASN A 25 2.14 -5.96 24.64
N GLU A 26 2.11 -4.63 24.55
CA GLU A 26 3.08 -3.76 25.17
C GLU A 26 2.46 -2.51 25.78
N THR A 27 3.18 -1.92 26.76
CA THR A 27 2.86 -0.62 27.32
C THR A 27 4.06 0.31 27.16
N PHE A 28 3.83 1.38 26.44
CA PHE A 28 4.82 2.43 26.17
C PHE A 28 4.63 3.57 27.17
N LEU A 29 5.72 4.12 27.67
CA LEU A 29 5.73 5.24 28.61
C LEU A 29 6.53 6.40 28.00
N ASP A 30 6.04 7.63 28.19
CA ASP A 30 6.65 8.86 27.73
C ASP A 30 7.14 8.80 26.28
N THR A 31 6.26 8.33 25.38
CA THR A 31 6.58 7.93 24.00
C THR A 31 5.88 8.81 22.95
N THR A 32 6.49 8.88 21.78
CA THR A 32 5.95 9.51 20.56
C THR A 32 5.38 8.43 19.61
N PRO A 33 4.50 8.80 18.64
CA PRO A 33 3.95 7.84 17.71
C PRO A 33 5.05 7.18 16.86
N GLN A 34 6.07 7.94 16.43
CA GLN A 34 7.18 7.40 15.64
C GLN A 34 7.99 6.34 16.39
N GLU A 35 8.19 6.50 17.70
CA GLU A 35 8.89 5.50 18.52
C GLU A 35 8.10 4.20 18.62
N VAL A 36 6.79 4.28 18.84
CA VAL A 36 5.91 3.10 18.90
C VAL A 36 5.86 2.40 17.54
N ILE A 37 5.75 3.14 16.44
CA ILE A 37 5.74 2.59 15.08
C ILE A 37 7.05 1.87 14.79
N ARG A 38 8.21 2.49 15.10
CA ARG A 38 9.52 1.83 14.94
C ARG A 38 9.62 0.53 15.73
N TYR A 39 9.11 0.52 16.94
CA TYR A 39 9.07 -0.70 17.75
C TYR A 39 8.23 -1.80 17.08
N ILE A 40 7.01 -1.48 16.63
CA ILE A 40 6.11 -2.44 15.97
C ILE A 40 6.77 -3.01 14.71
N LEU A 41 7.35 -2.15 13.88
CA LEU A 41 8.03 -2.56 12.65
C LEU A 41 9.25 -3.44 12.92
N ALA A 42 10.06 -3.09 13.92
CA ALA A 42 11.22 -3.87 14.32
C ALA A 42 10.82 -5.27 14.81
N GLN A 43 9.70 -5.41 15.54
CA GLN A 43 9.17 -6.71 15.96
C GLN A 43 8.74 -7.59 14.78
N ALA A 44 8.31 -6.97 13.68
CA ALA A 44 8.00 -7.66 12.42
C ALA A 44 9.23 -7.92 11.54
N GLY A 45 10.44 -7.51 11.98
CA GLY A 45 11.67 -7.61 11.18
C GLY A 45 11.77 -6.59 10.04
N LEU A 46 11.00 -5.51 10.10
CA LEU A 46 10.93 -4.46 9.08
C LEU A 46 11.83 -3.30 9.50
N THR A 47 12.89 -3.04 8.75
CA THR A 47 13.91 -2.03 9.05
C THR A 47 13.87 -0.82 8.12
N GLU A 48 13.39 -1.02 6.89
CA GLU A 48 13.29 0.04 5.89
C GLU A 48 11.99 0.83 6.11
N LEU A 49 12.11 2.06 6.60
CA LEU A 49 10.97 2.89 6.97
C LEU A 49 11.21 4.38 6.72
N ASN A 50 10.17 5.06 6.29
CA ASN A 50 10.11 6.52 6.14
C ASN A 50 8.89 7.03 6.91
N LEU A 51 9.17 7.68 8.05
CA LEU A 51 8.15 8.23 8.94
C LEU A 51 8.17 9.75 8.86
N THR A 52 6.99 10.35 8.89
CA THR A 52 6.88 11.81 8.90
C THR A 52 7.78 12.45 9.95
N SER A 53 8.40 13.56 9.56
CA SER A 53 9.20 14.42 10.43
C SER A 53 8.36 15.31 11.34
N MET A 54 7.01 15.27 11.20
CA MET A 54 6.11 16.04 12.06
C MET A 54 6.32 15.69 13.53
N VAL A 55 6.46 16.71 14.36
CA VAL A 55 6.65 16.55 15.82
C VAL A 55 5.29 16.38 16.49
N TYR A 56 5.13 15.27 17.18
CA TYR A 56 3.95 14.99 18.00
C TYR A 56 4.31 15.05 19.48
N PRO A 57 3.39 15.52 20.34
CA PRO A 57 3.62 15.52 21.78
C PRO A 57 3.77 14.09 22.32
N ALA A 58 4.72 13.90 23.24
CA ALA A 58 4.87 12.61 23.90
C ALA A 58 3.64 12.31 24.78
N ARG A 59 3.21 11.06 24.78
CA ARG A 59 2.17 10.55 25.69
C ARG A 59 2.79 9.85 26.86
N LYS A 60 2.30 10.15 28.07
CA LYS A 60 2.75 9.50 29.29
C LYS A 60 2.57 8.00 29.29
N ARG A 61 1.51 7.50 28.62
CA ARG A 61 1.21 6.08 28.54
C ARG A 61 0.38 5.75 27.30
N LEU A 62 0.78 4.70 26.57
CA LEU A 62 0.00 3.99 25.56
C LEU A 62 0.07 2.49 25.85
N SER A 63 -1.07 1.82 26.01
CA SER A 63 -1.13 0.36 26.21
C SER A 63 -1.81 -0.28 24.99
N ILE A 64 -1.10 -1.18 24.33
CA ILE A 64 -1.58 -2.02 23.24
C ILE A 64 -1.67 -3.44 23.77
N ARG A 65 -2.84 -4.05 23.73
CA ARG A 65 -3.10 -5.36 24.35
C ARG A 65 -3.57 -6.37 23.32
N LYS A 66 -2.71 -7.35 22.99
CA LYS A 66 -3.01 -8.48 22.10
C LYS A 66 -3.63 -8.04 20.77
N GLN A 67 -3.06 -7.02 20.14
CA GLN A 67 -3.49 -6.52 18.83
C GLN A 67 -2.53 -7.00 17.74
N SER A 68 -3.03 -7.17 16.51
CA SER A 68 -2.15 -7.35 15.36
C SER A 68 -1.29 -6.11 15.15
N GLY A 69 -0.17 -6.23 14.43
CA GLY A 69 0.67 -5.06 14.10
C GLY A 69 -0.12 -3.96 13.40
N VAL A 70 -1.02 -4.33 12.48
CA VAL A 70 -1.90 -3.37 11.79
C VAL A 70 -2.83 -2.66 12.77
N GLN A 71 -3.53 -3.42 13.64
CA GLN A 71 -4.39 -2.83 14.68
C GLN A 71 -3.61 -1.95 15.66
N ALA A 72 -2.35 -2.31 15.94
CA ALA A 72 -1.48 -1.52 16.80
C ALA A 72 -1.11 -0.18 16.13
N LEU A 73 -0.84 -0.16 14.81
CA LEU A 73 -0.63 1.08 14.07
C LEU A 73 -1.89 1.96 14.07
N ASP A 74 -3.07 1.37 13.89
CA ASP A 74 -4.34 2.09 13.97
C ASP A 74 -4.58 2.67 15.38
N ALA A 75 -4.22 1.91 16.42
CA ALA A 75 -4.29 2.39 17.81
C ALA A 75 -3.34 3.56 18.07
N VAL A 76 -2.14 3.55 17.45
CA VAL A 76 -1.23 4.71 17.48
C VAL A 76 -1.87 5.91 16.82
N ALA A 77 -2.39 5.77 15.61
CA ALA A 77 -3.04 6.86 14.90
C ALA A 77 -4.21 7.44 15.71
N ALA A 78 -5.08 6.59 16.25
CA ALA A 78 -6.21 7.00 17.10
C ALA A 78 -5.74 7.72 18.38
N ALA A 79 -4.67 7.22 19.02
CA ALA A 79 -4.16 7.80 20.25
C ALA A 79 -3.70 9.26 20.09
N TRP A 80 -3.11 9.61 18.97
CA TRP A 80 -2.66 10.99 18.70
C TRP A 80 -3.62 11.80 17.83
N GLY A 81 -4.76 11.21 17.40
CA GLY A 81 -5.71 11.88 16.49
C GLY A 81 -5.12 12.11 15.09
N ILE A 82 -4.25 11.20 14.64
CA ILE A 82 -3.53 11.34 13.39
C ILE A 82 -4.35 10.67 12.28
N GLN A 83 -4.57 11.41 11.20
CA GLN A 83 -5.21 10.91 9.99
C GLN A 83 -4.17 10.86 8.87
N VAL A 84 -3.23 9.94 8.98
CA VAL A 84 -2.25 9.70 7.93
C VAL A 84 -2.41 8.29 7.36
N HIS A 85 -2.12 8.16 6.09
CA HIS A 85 -2.05 6.86 5.45
C HIS A 85 -0.69 6.23 5.73
N TYR A 86 -0.68 4.91 5.85
CA TYR A 86 0.54 4.12 5.89
C TYR A 86 0.43 2.97 4.90
N PHE A 87 1.55 2.65 4.26
CA PHE A 87 1.61 1.65 3.20
C PHE A 87 3.05 1.20 2.96
N PHE A 88 3.21 0.12 2.18
CA PHE A 88 4.50 -0.30 1.66
C PHE A 88 4.65 0.10 0.20
N SER A 89 5.82 0.63 -0.15
CA SER A 89 6.20 0.89 -1.54
C SER A 89 7.67 0.56 -1.73
N GLY A 90 7.98 -0.33 -2.69
CA GLY A 90 9.36 -0.74 -2.97
C GLY A 90 10.09 -1.41 -1.80
N GLY A 91 9.38 -2.04 -0.87
CA GLY A 91 9.95 -2.67 0.32
C GLY A 91 10.15 -1.73 1.51
N VAL A 92 9.87 -0.44 1.35
CA VAL A 92 9.93 0.58 2.40
C VAL A 92 8.54 0.83 2.98
N PHE A 93 8.44 0.91 4.30
CA PHE A 93 7.23 1.33 5.00
C PHE A 93 7.16 2.86 5.06
N TYR A 94 6.05 3.42 4.63
CA TYR A 94 5.77 4.86 4.70
C TYR A 94 4.66 5.13 5.71
N TRP A 95 4.82 6.19 6.50
CA TRP A 95 3.83 6.69 7.43
C TRP A 95 3.82 8.22 7.44
N GLY A 96 2.78 8.81 6.83
CA GLY A 96 2.66 10.25 6.68
C GLY A 96 3.70 10.90 5.76
N GLU A 97 4.34 10.11 4.92
CA GLU A 97 5.29 10.53 3.88
C GLU A 97 4.96 9.80 2.59
N GLU A 98 5.36 10.34 1.46
CA GLU A 98 5.19 9.74 0.14
C GLU A 98 6.55 9.37 -0.46
N PRO A 99 6.64 8.31 -1.27
CA PRO A 99 7.86 7.99 -1.99
C PRO A 99 8.17 9.07 -3.03
N GLU A 100 9.44 9.40 -3.20
CA GLU A 100 9.86 10.28 -4.28
C GLU A 100 9.52 9.66 -5.65
N GLN A 101 8.89 10.46 -6.49
CA GLN A 101 8.54 10.08 -7.85
C GLN A 101 9.24 11.01 -8.85
N SER A 102 10.15 10.44 -9.64
CA SER A 102 10.97 11.20 -10.60
C SER A 102 10.26 11.49 -11.91
N MET A 103 9.20 10.73 -12.25
CA MET A 103 8.43 10.95 -13.48
C MET A 103 6.96 10.53 -13.32
N ILE A 104 6.07 11.21 -14.04
CA ILE A 104 4.65 10.87 -14.10
C ILE A 104 4.41 10.00 -15.34
N TYR A 105 3.87 8.80 -15.14
CA TYR A 105 3.51 7.88 -16.22
C TYR A 105 2.17 8.25 -16.82
N THR A 106 2.08 8.22 -18.16
CA THR A 106 0.87 8.59 -18.89
C THR A 106 0.15 7.37 -19.44
N PHE A 107 -1.15 7.28 -19.19
CA PHE A 107 -2.05 6.27 -19.71
C PHE A 107 -3.11 6.90 -20.58
N GLU A 108 -3.21 6.45 -21.85
CA GLU A 108 -4.05 7.04 -22.88
C GLU A 108 -4.99 6.00 -23.50
N ALA A 109 -6.26 6.38 -23.68
CA ALA A 109 -7.23 5.56 -24.41
C ALA A 109 -6.77 5.31 -25.86
N GLY A 110 -6.89 4.07 -26.30
CA GLY A 110 -6.45 3.66 -27.64
C GLY A 110 -4.93 3.45 -27.79
N ARG A 111 -4.15 3.64 -26.74
CA ARG A 111 -2.70 3.46 -26.76
C ARG A 111 -2.22 2.39 -25.79
N ASN A 112 -2.40 2.60 -24.50
CA ASN A 112 -1.95 1.70 -23.45
C ASN A 112 -3.00 1.41 -22.36
N ILE A 113 -4.20 1.99 -22.46
CA ILE A 113 -5.37 1.56 -21.68
C ILE A 113 -6.08 0.45 -22.44
N LEU A 114 -6.17 -0.74 -21.85
CA LEU A 114 -6.92 -1.87 -22.40
C LEU A 114 -8.39 -1.79 -22.00
N SER A 115 -8.63 -1.48 -20.74
CA SER A 115 -9.97 -1.23 -20.21
C SER A 115 -9.92 -0.22 -19.07
N LEU A 116 -11.03 0.49 -18.87
CA LEU A 116 -11.23 1.38 -17.73
C LEU A 116 -12.65 1.20 -17.21
N ALA A 117 -12.79 0.79 -15.97
CA ALA A 117 -14.06 0.54 -15.34
C ALA A 117 -14.13 1.17 -13.95
N ARG A 118 -15.32 1.61 -13.54
CA ARG A 118 -15.54 2.06 -12.16
C ARG A 118 -15.95 0.88 -11.28
N ARG A 119 -15.23 0.67 -10.18
CA ARG A 119 -15.51 -0.37 -9.19
C ARG A 119 -15.70 0.27 -7.81
N GLY A 120 -16.96 0.46 -7.44
CA GLY A 120 -17.30 1.20 -6.22
C GLY A 120 -16.81 2.65 -6.32
N ASN A 121 -15.96 3.05 -5.39
CA ASN A 121 -15.40 4.42 -5.32
C ASN A 121 -14.11 4.60 -6.13
N LEU A 122 -13.53 3.52 -6.67
CA LEU A 122 -12.27 3.54 -7.39
C LEU A 122 -12.49 3.29 -8.88
N TRP A 123 -11.58 3.82 -9.69
CA TRP A 123 -11.39 3.42 -11.06
C TRP A 123 -10.43 2.23 -11.13
N ASP A 124 -10.69 1.26 -11.98
CA ASP A 124 -9.84 0.11 -12.32
C ASP A 124 -9.38 0.29 -13.77
N LEU A 125 -8.13 0.71 -13.94
CA LEU A 125 -7.45 0.85 -15.21
C LEU A 125 -6.64 -0.40 -15.49
N GLU A 126 -6.98 -1.12 -16.55
CA GLU A 126 -6.22 -2.26 -17.04
C GLU A 126 -5.27 -1.83 -18.15
N THR A 127 -4.01 -2.18 -18.03
CA THR A 127 -2.97 -1.94 -19.03
C THR A 127 -2.11 -3.19 -19.24
N VAL A 128 -1.25 -3.19 -20.25
CA VAL A 128 -0.17 -4.17 -20.38
C VAL A 128 0.79 -4.05 -19.20
N SER A 129 1.83 -4.86 -19.16
CA SER A 129 2.82 -4.83 -18.09
C SER A 129 3.32 -3.42 -17.75
N ALA A 130 3.04 -2.97 -16.53
CA ALA A 130 3.52 -1.71 -15.99
C ALA A 130 4.14 -1.92 -14.59
N PRO A 131 5.25 -2.68 -14.47
CA PRO A 131 5.84 -3.08 -13.20
C PRO A 131 6.45 -1.91 -12.41
N PHE A 132 6.63 -0.79 -13.05
CA PHE A 132 7.15 0.45 -12.46
C PHE A 132 6.09 1.25 -11.69
N VAL A 133 4.80 1.00 -11.92
CA VAL A 133 3.73 1.69 -11.20
C VAL A 133 3.57 1.07 -9.80
N ARG A 134 3.49 1.93 -8.79
CA ARG A 134 3.39 1.54 -7.37
C ARG A 134 2.28 2.32 -6.67
N HIS A 135 1.96 1.91 -5.46
CA HIS A 135 1.10 2.67 -4.56
C HIS A 135 1.64 4.10 -4.37
N SER A 136 0.76 5.07 -4.24
CA SER A 136 1.03 6.52 -4.09
C SER A 136 1.75 7.18 -5.27
N HIS A 137 2.00 6.47 -6.37
CA HIS A 137 2.42 7.13 -7.59
C HIS A 137 1.32 8.01 -8.16
N ARG A 138 1.69 9.16 -8.68
CA ARG A 138 0.83 9.98 -9.53
C ARG A 138 0.97 9.53 -10.96
N ILE A 139 -0.15 9.38 -11.64
CA ILE A 139 -0.21 9.02 -13.05
C ILE A 139 -1.11 10.00 -13.80
N GLN A 140 -0.79 10.26 -15.05
CA GLN A 140 -1.64 11.02 -15.94
C GLN A 140 -2.55 10.06 -16.72
N VAL A 141 -3.86 10.22 -16.60
CA VAL A 141 -4.85 9.45 -17.34
C VAL A 141 -5.50 10.34 -18.39
N SER A 142 -5.64 9.84 -19.62
CA SER A 142 -6.36 10.48 -20.72
C SER A 142 -7.35 9.49 -21.29
N HIS A 143 -8.61 9.56 -20.85
CA HIS A 143 -9.71 8.70 -21.28
C HIS A 143 -11.02 9.51 -21.33
N PRO A 144 -11.97 9.21 -22.26
CA PRO A 144 -13.25 9.94 -22.34
C PRO A 144 -14.03 10.01 -21.03
N SER A 145 -13.91 8.98 -20.16
CA SER A 145 -14.62 8.91 -18.88
C SER A 145 -13.92 9.65 -17.75
N ILE A 146 -12.59 9.85 -17.82
CA ILE A 146 -11.79 10.57 -16.83
C ILE A 146 -10.48 11.02 -17.45
N SER A 147 -10.10 12.27 -17.22
CA SER A 147 -8.82 12.82 -17.69
C SER A 147 -8.22 13.71 -16.59
N GLY A 148 -6.92 13.57 -16.37
CA GLY A 148 -6.18 14.34 -15.37
C GLY A 148 -5.13 13.52 -14.66
N GLU A 149 -4.46 14.17 -13.71
CA GLU A 149 -3.53 13.53 -12.79
C GLU A 149 -4.30 12.88 -11.65
N VAL A 150 -3.98 11.61 -11.35
CA VAL A 150 -4.63 10.83 -10.30
C VAL A 150 -3.58 10.09 -9.48
N GLU A 151 -3.89 9.80 -8.23
CA GLU A 151 -3.02 9.06 -7.31
C GLU A 151 -3.41 7.57 -7.29
N VAL A 152 -2.40 6.72 -7.36
CA VAL A 152 -2.56 5.26 -7.36
C VAL A 152 -2.75 4.77 -5.93
N VAL A 153 -3.92 4.19 -5.66
CA VAL A 153 -4.28 3.60 -4.36
C VAL A 153 -3.85 2.13 -4.25
N ARG A 154 -3.86 1.42 -5.38
CA ARG A 154 -3.48 -0.01 -5.42
C ARG A 154 -3.04 -0.42 -6.80
N VAL A 155 -2.10 -1.35 -6.86
CA VAL A 155 -1.67 -2.00 -8.11
C VAL A 155 -1.80 -3.51 -7.96
N ARG A 156 -2.25 -4.18 -9.01
CA ARG A 156 -2.30 -5.63 -9.12
C ARG A 156 -1.68 -6.07 -10.43
N HIS A 157 -0.66 -6.90 -10.37
CA HIS A 157 -0.06 -7.53 -11.54
C HIS A 157 -0.62 -8.94 -11.71
N LEU A 158 -1.04 -9.28 -12.92
CA LEU A 158 -1.53 -10.59 -13.29
C LEU A 158 -0.63 -11.18 -14.36
N THR A 159 -0.31 -12.43 -14.23
CA THR A 159 0.38 -13.22 -15.26
C THR A 159 -0.21 -14.60 -15.32
N ASN A 160 -0.10 -15.25 -16.47
CA ASN A 160 -0.43 -16.67 -16.65
C ASN A 160 0.78 -17.41 -17.23
N ASP A 161 0.65 -18.73 -17.35
CA ASP A 161 1.66 -19.65 -17.89
C ASP A 161 1.95 -19.44 -19.39
N GLU A 162 1.05 -18.77 -20.11
CA GLU A 162 1.25 -18.37 -21.51
C GLU A 162 2.06 -17.06 -21.65
N GLY A 163 2.52 -16.47 -20.55
CA GLY A 163 3.27 -15.22 -20.55
C GLY A 163 2.42 -13.96 -20.71
N PHE A 164 1.11 -14.10 -20.51
CA PHE A 164 0.20 -12.97 -20.58
C PHE A 164 0.32 -12.11 -19.31
N ILE A 165 0.70 -10.86 -19.45
CA ILE A 165 0.90 -9.94 -18.32
C ILE A 165 -0.10 -8.78 -18.43
N ARG A 166 -0.79 -8.51 -17.30
CA ARG A 166 -1.67 -7.36 -17.13
C ARG A 166 -1.37 -6.66 -15.83
N THR A 167 -1.53 -5.35 -15.86
CA THR A 167 -1.48 -4.51 -14.67
C THR A 167 -2.81 -3.82 -14.49
N HIS A 168 -3.42 -3.98 -13.33
CA HIS A 168 -4.58 -3.23 -12.89
C HIS A 168 -4.12 -2.14 -11.92
N ILE A 169 -4.47 -0.91 -12.23
CA ILE A 169 -4.14 0.29 -11.45
C ILE A 169 -5.45 0.85 -10.91
N TYR A 170 -5.56 0.94 -9.60
CA TYR A 170 -6.74 1.47 -8.93
C TYR A 170 -6.43 2.87 -8.37
N PHE A 171 -7.34 3.82 -8.63
CA PHE A 171 -7.23 5.22 -8.21
C PHE A 171 -8.60 5.85 -7.99
#